data_57aec0d50c7930d9fff16fea6a5e5e39
#
_entry.id   57aec0d50c7930d9fff16fea6a5e5e39
#
_cell.length_a   1.000
_cell.length_b   1.000
_cell.length_c   1.000
_cell.angle_alpha   90.00
_cell.angle_beta   90.00
_cell.angle_gamma   90.00
#
_symmetry.space_group_name_H-M   'P 1'
#
loop_
_entity.id
_entity.type
_entity.pdbx_description
1 polymer ?
#
loop_
_entity_poly.entity_id
_entity_poly.type
_entity_poly.pdbx_seq_one_letter_code
_entity_poly.pdbx_strand_id
1 'polypeptide(L)'
;MRTADLASLALDEAPYVVFDLETTGSSAGKGGITELGALKLLRGQVVEEFSTLVNPGRPIEPFVVRLTGITDRMVAGAPPISEVMPRFERFVEGAVLVGHNVGFDCSFVTAARAGSPLPNPVLDTLRLARCLVPGLKRYKLSSLVSHFGVRDMPNHRALSDAAATAAVFSKLLKLLRSAGVLSVGEAAVLRGGGRIKPQKQHLAEGVPETPGVYYFLDKHGTTLYVGKAKNLKARVRTYFNGGDGRRKIGRLVAEVAEVRVRETESELHALILEAREIKRLLPRYNSAGRDDRSGWFIRLDTSEPYPVPERVPENEREGGSIHLGPYRSAGVLDVCMEALGRIFPLRRCSGEGGVCFYGQMGRCAPCIGMGEEDYRRLVVDEMVALLRGEGGEEHMAALIRERERRAAALEFEAAARLRNLIAGIERIRLTRSLVSAEGLQAVVATSTEPGVVEVFVLSEGRLISHQGFETGDLAGLSSFAEGVLARRGEARAPVVPRSNGATPGASDEARVVAAYLRRRSAAIEAVRLEEARDLLEAAARVAGTVVNDAISLS
;
A
#
# COMPACT_ATOMS: atom_id res chain seq x y z
N MET A 1 -13.19 8.68 18.51
CA MET A 1 -11.85 8.01 18.62
C MET A 1 -11.41 7.61 17.22
N ARG A 2 -10.19 7.92 16.81
CA ARG A 2 -9.71 7.56 15.44
C ARG A 2 -9.45 6.06 15.34
N THR A 3 -9.54 5.49 14.16
CA THR A 3 -9.31 4.03 13.92
C THR A 3 -7.91 3.58 14.40
N ALA A 4 -6.91 4.44 14.29
CA ALA A 4 -5.56 4.16 14.78
C ALA A 4 -5.51 4.02 16.31
N ASP A 5 -6.32 4.81 17.02
CA ASP A 5 -6.40 4.78 18.49
C ASP A 5 -7.06 3.48 18.97
N LEU A 6 -8.09 2.99 18.26
CA LEU A 6 -8.75 1.71 18.54
C LEU A 6 -7.83 0.51 18.39
N ALA A 7 -6.95 0.52 17.39
CA ALA A 7 -6.01 -0.58 17.16
C ALA A 7 -4.96 -0.71 18.28
N SER A 8 -4.61 0.39 18.94
CA SER A 8 -3.65 0.40 20.05
C SER A 8 -4.24 -0.02 21.39
N LEU A 9 -5.58 -0.05 21.53
CA LEU A 9 -6.23 -0.41 22.78
C LEU A 9 -5.93 -1.84 23.21
N ALA A 10 -5.82 -2.03 24.54
CA ALA A 10 -5.79 -3.35 25.12
C ALA A 10 -7.11 -4.09 24.82
N LEU A 11 -7.02 -5.41 24.61
CA LEU A 11 -8.19 -6.25 24.25
C LEU A 11 -9.31 -6.18 25.30
N ASP A 12 -9.00 -5.92 26.57
CA ASP A 12 -10.00 -5.84 27.62
C ASP A 12 -10.67 -4.46 27.74
N GLU A 13 -10.03 -3.43 27.22
CA GLU A 13 -10.50 -2.04 27.31
C GLU A 13 -11.28 -1.60 26.09
N ALA A 14 -11.06 -2.29 24.95
CA ALA A 14 -11.68 -1.92 23.71
C ALA A 14 -13.21 -2.15 23.76
N PRO A 15 -14.01 -1.17 23.27
CA PRO A 15 -15.41 -1.39 23.01
C PRO A 15 -15.57 -2.24 21.74
N TYR A 16 -16.40 -3.25 21.79
CA TYR A 16 -16.68 -4.13 20.65
C TYR A 16 -18.14 -4.03 20.22
N VAL A 17 -18.40 -4.12 18.93
CA VAL A 17 -19.74 -4.41 18.39
C VAL A 17 -19.67 -5.72 17.64
N VAL A 18 -20.35 -6.72 18.21
CA VAL A 18 -20.53 -8.03 17.57
C VAL A 18 -21.81 -7.98 16.76
N PHE A 19 -21.73 -8.25 15.47
CA PHE A 19 -22.87 -8.14 14.58
C PHE A 19 -22.95 -9.29 13.59
N ASP A 20 -24.16 -9.53 13.11
CA ASP A 20 -24.50 -10.52 12.11
C ASP A 20 -25.62 -9.99 11.22
N LEU A 21 -25.68 -10.44 9.97
CA LEU A 21 -26.66 -10.05 8.97
C LEU A 21 -27.38 -11.27 8.40
N GLU A 22 -28.70 -11.15 8.23
CA GLU A 22 -29.44 -12.03 7.33
C GLU A 22 -29.70 -11.31 6.01
N THR A 23 -29.60 -12.05 4.91
CA THR A 23 -29.57 -11.47 3.55
C THR A 23 -30.46 -12.25 2.60
N THR A 24 -30.88 -11.66 1.48
CA THR A 24 -31.71 -12.35 0.47
C THR A 24 -30.92 -13.36 -0.37
N GLY A 25 -29.57 -13.37 -0.28
CA GLY A 25 -28.71 -14.24 -1.09
C GLY A 25 -27.23 -14.12 -0.71
N SER A 26 -26.37 -14.83 -1.38
CA SER A 26 -24.95 -15.02 -1.01
C SER A 26 -23.99 -13.93 -1.48
N SER A 27 -24.45 -12.89 -2.19
CA SER A 27 -23.59 -11.86 -2.79
C SER A 27 -24.16 -10.47 -2.59
N ALA A 28 -23.37 -9.55 -2.05
CA ALA A 28 -23.72 -8.15 -1.82
C ALA A 28 -24.11 -7.39 -3.11
N GLY A 29 -23.57 -7.77 -4.26
CA GLY A 29 -23.90 -7.14 -5.56
C GLY A 29 -25.29 -7.56 -6.10
N LYS A 30 -25.85 -8.66 -5.62
CA LYS A 30 -27.13 -9.21 -6.07
C LYS A 30 -28.16 -9.41 -4.96
N GLY A 31 -27.77 -9.28 -3.70
CA GLY A 31 -28.61 -9.47 -2.52
C GLY A 31 -28.94 -8.15 -1.81
N GLY A 32 -29.92 -8.23 -0.87
CA GLY A 32 -30.26 -7.18 0.07
C GLY A 32 -30.19 -7.70 1.50
N ILE A 33 -30.07 -6.81 2.49
CA ILE A 33 -30.13 -7.15 3.92
C ILE A 33 -31.59 -7.31 4.31
N THR A 34 -31.95 -8.38 5.04
CA THR A 34 -33.27 -8.66 5.55
C THR A 34 -33.37 -8.49 7.06
N GLU A 35 -32.29 -8.69 7.79
CA GLU A 35 -32.19 -8.45 9.24
C GLU A 35 -30.79 -8.01 9.60
N LEU A 36 -30.69 -7.13 10.60
CA LEU A 36 -29.41 -6.70 11.19
C LEU A 36 -29.51 -6.85 12.71
N GLY A 37 -28.62 -7.63 13.29
CA GLY A 37 -28.48 -7.84 14.72
C GLY A 37 -27.07 -7.50 15.21
N ALA A 38 -27.00 -6.73 16.30
CA ALA A 38 -25.70 -6.38 16.87
C ALA A 38 -25.77 -6.18 18.39
N LEU A 39 -24.68 -6.52 19.07
CA LEU A 39 -24.47 -6.34 20.50
C LEU A 39 -23.23 -5.49 20.74
N LYS A 40 -23.38 -4.45 21.54
CA LYS A 40 -22.27 -3.63 22.00
C LYS A 40 -21.73 -4.16 23.31
N LEU A 41 -20.45 -4.49 23.33
CA LEU A 41 -19.78 -5.01 24.52
C LEU A 41 -18.76 -4.00 25.03
N LEU A 42 -18.80 -3.77 26.34
CA LEU A 42 -17.79 -3.02 27.06
C LEU A 42 -17.28 -3.87 28.23
N ARG A 43 -15.97 -4.09 28.29
CA ARG A 43 -15.34 -4.95 29.31
C ARG A 43 -16.00 -6.33 29.45
N GLY A 44 -16.40 -6.90 28.31
CA GLY A 44 -17.00 -8.22 28.22
C GLY A 44 -18.49 -8.31 28.64
N GLN A 45 -19.12 -7.17 28.95
CA GLN A 45 -20.56 -7.08 29.27
C GLN A 45 -21.31 -6.47 28.08
N VAL A 46 -22.49 -6.99 27.78
CA VAL A 46 -23.41 -6.39 26.81
C VAL A 46 -24.02 -5.13 27.44
N VAL A 47 -23.80 -3.98 26.81
CA VAL A 47 -24.28 -2.68 27.28
C VAL A 47 -25.40 -2.10 26.40
N GLU A 48 -25.50 -2.54 25.15
CA GLU A 48 -26.49 -2.03 24.19
C GLU A 48 -26.77 -3.08 23.13
N GLU A 49 -28.01 -3.11 22.63
CA GLU A 49 -28.43 -4.02 21.56
C GLU A 49 -29.01 -3.23 20.39
N PHE A 50 -28.76 -3.72 19.19
CA PHE A 50 -29.36 -3.23 17.95
C PHE A 50 -29.97 -4.40 17.21
N SER A 51 -31.29 -4.35 16.96
CA SER A 51 -31.98 -5.39 16.21
C SER A 51 -33.08 -4.77 15.36
N THR A 52 -33.09 -5.11 14.07
CA THR A 52 -34.12 -4.64 13.16
C THR A 52 -34.25 -5.55 11.95
N LEU A 53 -35.49 -5.80 11.53
CA LEU A 53 -35.76 -6.26 10.18
C LEU A 53 -35.53 -5.11 9.20
N VAL A 54 -35.15 -5.46 7.98
CA VAL A 54 -34.88 -4.52 6.90
C VAL A 54 -35.67 -4.95 5.67
N ASN A 55 -36.33 -3.99 5.02
CA ASN A 55 -36.93 -4.24 3.72
C ASN A 55 -35.87 -4.27 2.63
N PRO A 56 -35.57 -5.43 2.01
CA PRO A 56 -34.53 -5.55 0.99
C PRO A 56 -34.92 -4.94 -0.37
N GLY A 57 -36.18 -4.50 -0.54
CA GLY A 57 -36.69 -3.96 -1.80
C GLY A 57 -36.79 -5.01 -2.94
N ARG A 58 -36.72 -6.29 -2.60
CA ARG A 58 -36.77 -7.43 -3.54
C ARG A 58 -37.24 -8.70 -2.85
N PRO A 59 -37.75 -9.70 -3.59
CA PRO A 59 -38.15 -10.97 -3.04
C PRO A 59 -37.00 -11.72 -2.36
N ILE A 60 -37.32 -12.43 -1.28
CA ILE A 60 -36.39 -13.31 -0.57
C ILE A 60 -36.42 -14.69 -1.23
N GLU A 61 -35.22 -15.23 -1.55
CA GLU A 61 -35.15 -16.56 -2.16
C GLU A 61 -35.75 -17.63 -1.26
N PRO A 62 -36.57 -18.60 -1.79
CA PRO A 62 -37.22 -19.63 -1.00
C PRO A 62 -36.25 -20.46 -0.13
N PHE A 63 -35.02 -20.62 -0.55
CA PHE A 63 -33.99 -21.29 0.23
C PHE A 63 -33.62 -20.46 1.48
N VAL A 64 -33.50 -19.14 1.33
CA VAL A 64 -33.16 -18.23 2.44
C VAL A 64 -34.33 -18.19 3.44
N VAL A 65 -35.59 -18.13 2.97
CA VAL A 65 -36.77 -18.20 3.83
C VAL A 65 -36.77 -19.47 4.68
N ARG A 66 -36.42 -20.63 4.09
CA ARG A 66 -36.31 -21.90 4.85
C ARG A 66 -35.16 -21.90 5.86
N LEU A 67 -34.09 -21.17 5.58
CA LEU A 67 -32.91 -21.11 6.45
C LEU A 67 -33.11 -20.16 7.64
N THR A 68 -33.61 -18.96 7.38
CA THR A 68 -33.69 -17.86 8.37
C THR A 68 -35.08 -17.75 9.02
N GLY A 69 -36.11 -18.31 8.38
CA GLY A 69 -37.48 -18.09 8.74
C GLY A 69 -38.04 -16.71 8.41
N ILE A 70 -37.23 -15.83 7.80
CA ILE A 70 -37.64 -14.47 7.42
C ILE A 70 -38.38 -14.53 6.09
N THR A 71 -39.62 -14.08 6.08
CA THR A 71 -40.48 -14.06 4.89
C THR A 71 -40.64 -12.65 4.34
N ASP A 72 -41.02 -12.53 3.05
CA ASP A 72 -41.33 -11.25 2.43
C ASP A 72 -42.41 -10.48 3.22
N ARG A 73 -43.39 -11.18 3.80
CA ARG A 73 -44.44 -10.57 4.63
C ARG A 73 -43.84 -9.91 5.90
N MET A 74 -42.84 -10.50 6.51
CA MET A 74 -42.20 -9.96 7.72
C MET A 74 -41.45 -8.67 7.44
N VAL A 75 -40.81 -8.57 6.28
CA VAL A 75 -39.99 -7.41 5.91
C VAL A 75 -40.74 -6.33 5.12
N ALA A 76 -41.97 -6.61 4.67
CA ALA A 76 -42.76 -5.67 3.86
C ALA A 76 -42.97 -4.30 4.53
N GLY A 77 -43.19 -4.27 5.84
CA GLY A 77 -43.36 -3.06 6.66
C GLY A 77 -42.08 -2.58 7.36
N ALA A 78 -40.94 -3.25 7.14
CA ALA A 78 -39.70 -2.88 7.77
C ALA A 78 -39.05 -1.66 7.06
N PRO A 79 -38.22 -0.88 7.76
CA PRO A 79 -37.53 0.24 7.16
C PRO A 79 -36.53 -0.21 6.05
N PRO A 80 -36.33 0.59 5.00
CA PRO A 80 -35.33 0.31 4.00
C PRO A 80 -33.91 0.50 4.56
N ILE A 81 -32.91 -0.11 3.91
CA ILE A 81 -31.52 -0.06 4.38
C ILE A 81 -30.97 1.37 4.48
N SER A 82 -31.45 2.30 3.65
CA SER A 82 -31.09 3.71 3.69
C SER A 82 -31.45 4.41 5.00
N GLU A 83 -32.48 3.95 5.71
CA GLU A 83 -32.87 4.46 7.03
C GLU A 83 -32.16 3.72 8.18
N VAL A 84 -31.89 2.43 7.99
CA VAL A 84 -31.23 1.60 9.01
C VAL A 84 -29.73 1.91 9.10
N MET A 85 -29.06 2.08 7.95
CA MET A 85 -27.61 2.23 7.91
C MET A 85 -27.08 3.43 8.72
N PRO A 86 -27.66 4.64 8.66
CA PRO A 86 -27.19 5.76 9.49
C PRO A 86 -27.35 5.51 11.00
N ARG A 87 -28.34 4.71 11.40
CA ARG A 87 -28.55 4.31 12.80
C ARG A 87 -27.47 3.31 13.23
N PHE A 88 -27.16 2.35 12.36
CA PHE A 88 -26.12 1.36 12.60
C PHE A 88 -24.72 2.01 12.63
N GLU A 89 -24.43 2.96 11.75
CA GLU A 89 -23.17 3.71 11.78
C GLU A 89 -22.94 4.41 13.12
N ARG A 90 -23.95 5.06 13.67
CA ARG A 90 -23.88 5.65 15.03
C ARG A 90 -23.69 4.60 16.11
N PHE A 91 -24.34 3.45 15.99
CA PHE A 91 -24.22 2.35 16.95
C PHE A 91 -22.78 1.79 17.01
N VAL A 92 -22.10 1.68 15.86
CA VAL A 92 -20.74 1.14 15.78
C VAL A 92 -19.64 2.18 15.98
N GLU A 93 -20.00 3.45 16.13
CA GLU A 93 -19.01 4.52 16.28
C GLU A 93 -18.09 4.28 17.49
N GLY A 94 -16.78 4.43 17.27
CA GLY A 94 -15.76 4.24 18.31
C GLY A 94 -15.59 2.81 18.81
N ALA A 95 -16.10 1.80 18.11
CA ALA A 95 -16.00 0.40 18.50
C ALA A 95 -15.20 -0.44 17.48
N VAL A 96 -14.72 -1.60 17.92
CA VAL A 96 -14.13 -2.63 17.07
C VAL A 96 -15.24 -3.57 16.60
N LEU A 97 -15.35 -3.80 15.31
CA LEU A 97 -16.34 -4.71 14.74
C LEU A 97 -15.90 -6.16 14.90
N VAL A 98 -16.84 -7.01 15.27
CA VAL A 98 -16.60 -8.45 15.44
C VAL A 98 -17.73 -9.22 14.74
N GLY A 99 -17.37 -10.26 14.01
CA GLY A 99 -18.35 -11.19 13.41
C GLY A 99 -17.74 -12.56 13.15
N HIS A 100 -18.55 -13.51 12.71
CA HIS A 100 -18.08 -14.85 12.34
C HIS A 100 -18.05 -15.00 10.83
N ASN A 101 -16.85 -15.07 10.23
CA ASN A 101 -16.63 -14.91 8.79
C ASN A 101 -17.09 -13.53 8.30
N VAL A 102 -16.79 -12.55 9.10
CA VAL A 102 -17.28 -11.16 9.04
C VAL A 102 -17.05 -10.45 7.71
N GLY A 103 -16.17 -10.98 6.85
CA GLY A 103 -15.96 -10.45 5.50
C GLY A 103 -17.23 -10.49 4.64
N PHE A 104 -18.11 -11.47 4.89
CA PHE A 104 -19.41 -11.55 4.24
C PHE A 104 -20.28 -10.35 4.64
N ASP A 105 -20.48 -10.16 5.93
CA ASP A 105 -21.32 -9.09 6.49
C ASP A 105 -20.81 -7.71 6.12
N CYS A 106 -19.49 -7.49 6.25
CA CYS A 106 -18.83 -6.25 5.84
C CYS A 106 -19.03 -5.94 4.35
N SER A 107 -19.14 -6.95 3.48
CA SER A 107 -19.40 -6.73 2.06
C SER A 107 -20.79 -6.14 1.80
N PHE A 108 -21.81 -6.61 2.52
CA PHE A 108 -23.17 -6.07 2.43
C PHE A 108 -23.28 -4.67 3.04
N VAL A 109 -22.64 -4.44 4.19
CA VAL A 109 -22.56 -3.10 4.78
C VAL A 109 -21.85 -2.12 3.82
N THR A 110 -20.74 -2.52 3.21
CA THR A 110 -20.02 -1.69 2.24
C THR A 110 -20.89 -1.38 1.02
N ALA A 111 -21.63 -2.35 0.50
CA ALA A 111 -22.56 -2.14 -0.62
C ALA A 111 -23.69 -1.17 -0.24
N ALA A 112 -24.28 -1.31 0.96
CA ALA A 112 -25.30 -0.39 1.49
C ALA A 112 -24.80 1.05 1.67
N ARG A 113 -23.47 1.24 1.79
CA ARG A 113 -22.79 2.53 1.90
C ARG A 113 -22.17 3.01 0.57
N ALA A 114 -22.77 2.64 -0.53
CA ALA A 114 -22.30 3.01 -1.89
C ALA A 114 -20.82 2.68 -2.14
N GLY A 115 -20.33 1.54 -1.65
CA GLY A 115 -18.98 1.06 -1.84
C GLY A 115 -17.96 1.55 -0.80
N SER A 116 -18.35 2.35 0.18
CA SER A 116 -17.47 2.86 1.23
C SER A 116 -17.46 1.91 2.46
N PRO A 117 -16.33 1.29 2.84
CA PRO A 117 -16.27 0.45 4.03
C PRO A 117 -16.40 1.28 5.32
N LEU A 118 -16.82 0.63 6.42
CA LEU A 118 -16.74 1.24 7.73
C LEU A 118 -15.28 1.44 8.14
N PRO A 119 -14.93 2.55 8.82
CA PRO A 119 -13.55 2.85 9.20
C PRO A 119 -13.06 2.02 10.41
N ASN A 120 -13.93 1.26 11.05
CA ASN A 120 -13.69 0.51 12.26
C ASN A 120 -12.67 -0.63 12.04
N PRO A 121 -11.79 -0.94 13.00
CA PRO A 121 -11.04 -2.19 13.01
C PRO A 121 -11.99 -3.40 13.06
N VAL A 122 -11.62 -4.50 12.39
CA VAL A 122 -12.45 -5.70 12.28
C VAL A 122 -11.72 -6.92 12.81
N LEU A 123 -12.38 -7.69 13.69
CA LEU A 123 -11.93 -8.99 14.18
C LEU A 123 -12.86 -10.10 13.68
N ASP A 124 -12.30 -11.14 13.10
CA ASP A 124 -13.04 -12.27 12.56
C ASP A 124 -12.88 -13.50 13.47
N THR A 125 -13.95 -13.91 14.15
CA THR A 125 -13.92 -15.06 15.08
C THR A 125 -13.58 -16.37 14.39
N LEU A 126 -13.92 -16.55 13.10
CA LEU A 126 -13.49 -17.69 12.29
C LEU A 126 -11.95 -17.75 12.15
N ARG A 127 -11.34 -16.60 11.86
CA ARG A 127 -9.88 -16.49 11.73
C ARG A 127 -9.18 -16.69 13.06
N LEU A 128 -9.68 -16.03 14.10
CA LEU A 128 -9.16 -16.19 15.47
C LEU A 128 -9.26 -17.64 15.94
N ALA A 129 -10.39 -18.31 15.75
CA ALA A 129 -10.56 -19.70 16.13
C ALA A 129 -9.59 -20.63 15.40
N ARG A 130 -9.35 -20.41 14.11
CA ARG A 130 -8.36 -21.19 13.35
C ARG A 130 -6.94 -21.08 13.89
N CYS A 131 -6.61 -19.94 14.49
CA CYS A 131 -5.29 -19.71 15.12
C CYS A 131 -5.20 -20.33 16.51
N LEU A 132 -6.27 -20.19 17.32
CA LEU A 132 -6.27 -20.44 18.76
C LEU A 132 -6.77 -21.83 19.14
N VAL A 133 -7.61 -22.45 18.31
CA VAL A 133 -8.27 -23.74 18.57
C VAL A 133 -7.87 -24.75 17.47
N PRO A 134 -6.63 -25.27 17.51
CA PRO A 134 -6.20 -26.23 16.50
C PRO A 134 -6.91 -27.58 16.65
N GLY A 135 -7.15 -28.23 15.52
CA GLY A 135 -7.66 -29.63 15.50
C GLY A 135 -9.16 -29.78 15.28
N LEU A 136 -9.93 -28.70 15.21
CA LEU A 136 -11.33 -28.78 14.80
C LEU A 136 -11.44 -29.14 13.31
N LYS A 137 -12.32 -30.07 12.97
CA LYS A 137 -12.61 -30.43 11.57
C LYS A 137 -13.33 -29.31 10.82
N ARG A 138 -14.15 -28.55 11.51
CA ARG A 138 -14.93 -27.41 10.96
C ARG A 138 -14.95 -26.26 11.97
N TYR A 139 -14.90 -25.04 11.46
CA TYR A 139 -14.91 -23.80 12.26
C TYR A 139 -16.17 -22.99 12.02
N LYS A 140 -17.32 -23.64 11.77
CA LYS A 140 -18.62 -22.97 11.73
C LYS A 140 -18.99 -22.47 13.14
N LEU A 141 -19.81 -21.44 13.25
CA LEU A 141 -20.25 -20.87 14.52
C LEU A 141 -20.82 -21.96 15.46
N SER A 142 -21.71 -22.81 14.96
CA SER A 142 -22.28 -23.95 15.71
C SER A 142 -21.21 -24.92 16.23
N SER A 143 -20.15 -25.17 15.47
CA SER A 143 -19.03 -26.03 15.92
C SER A 143 -18.23 -25.39 17.05
N LEU A 144 -18.03 -24.07 17.01
CA LEU A 144 -17.32 -23.31 18.04
C LEU A 144 -18.17 -23.20 19.31
N VAL A 145 -19.48 -22.94 19.18
CA VAL A 145 -20.44 -22.94 20.27
C VAL A 145 -20.38 -24.29 21.02
N SER A 146 -20.45 -25.40 20.30
CA SER A 146 -20.34 -26.75 20.90
C SER A 146 -18.98 -26.98 21.55
N HIS A 147 -17.88 -26.57 20.89
CA HIS A 147 -16.52 -26.74 21.42
C HIS A 147 -16.28 -25.96 22.72
N PHE A 148 -16.79 -24.75 22.82
CA PHE A 148 -16.63 -23.90 24.00
C PHE A 148 -17.71 -24.10 25.08
N GLY A 149 -18.70 -24.96 24.84
CA GLY A 149 -19.81 -25.20 25.75
C GLY A 149 -20.64 -23.93 25.99
N VAL A 150 -20.84 -23.12 24.95
CA VAL A 150 -21.65 -21.92 24.98
C VAL A 150 -23.13 -22.33 24.92
N ARG A 151 -24.01 -21.65 25.69
CA ARG A 151 -25.45 -21.96 25.75
C ARG A 151 -26.22 -21.42 24.55
N ASP A 152 -25.80 -20.28 24.01
CA ASP A 152 -26.45 -19.59 22.90
C ASP A 152 -26.18 -20.35 21.59
N MET A 153 -27.21 -21.00 21.07
CA MET A 153 -27.11 -21.74 19.80
C MET A 153 -27.51 -20.84 18.63
N PRO A 154 -26.71 -20.79 17.57
CA PRO A 154 -27.07 -20.05 16.37
C PRO A 154 -28.29 -20.67 15.71
N ASN A 155 -29.23 -19.84 15.24
CA ASN A 155 -30.52 -20.26 14.67
C ASN A 155 -30.88 -19.51 13.38
N HIS A 156 -29.90 -18.85 12.75
CA HIS A 156 -30.10 -18.03 11.57
C HIS A 156 -31.06 -16.84 11.80
N ARG A 157 -30.90 -16.18 12.94
CA ARG A 157 -31.49 -14.89 13.24
C ARG A 157 -30.37 -13.99 13.70
N ALA A 158 -30.26 -12.82 13.07
CA ALA A 158 -29.09 -11.95 13.19
C ALA A 158 -28.71 -11.62 14.65
N LEU A 159 -29.65 -11.28 15.51
CA LEU A 159 -29.33 -10.99 16.92
C LEU A 159 -28.91 -12.25 17.69
N SER A 160 -29.54 -13.40 17.44
CA SER A 160 -29.16 -14.68 18.07
C SER A 160 -27.75 -15.13 17.65
N ASP A 161 -27.41 -14.98 16.37
CA ASP A 161 -26.13 -15.38 15.84
C ASP A 161 -25.03 -14.39 16.28
N ALA A 162 -25.36 -13.10 16.44
CA ALA A 162 -24.49 -12.11 17.08
C ALA A 162 -24.23 -12.45 18.57
N ALA A 163 -25.27 -12.92 19.31
CA ALA A 163 -25.10 -13.34 20.72
C ALA A 163 -24.21 -14.58 20.84
N ALA A 164 -24.44 -15.60 20.01
CA ALA A 164 -23.60 -16.79 19.95
C ALA A 164 -22.15 -16.43 19.58
N THR A 165 -21.98 -15.51 18.63
CA THR A 165 -20.66 -14.98 18.22
C THR A 165 -19.99 -14.21 19.35
N ALA A 166 -20.71 -13.39 20.12
CA ALA A 166 -20.19 -12.65 21.27
C ALA A 166 -19.71 -13.60 22.39
N ALA A 167 -20.49 -14.64 22.67
CA ALA A 167 -20.09 -15.64 23.64
C ALA A 167 -18.85 -16.44 23.21
N VAL A 168 -18.76 -16.85 21.95
CA VAL A 168 -17.55 -17.47 21.36
C VAL A 168 -16.38 -16.48 21.41
N PHE A 169 -16.58 -15.22 21.03
CA PHE A 169 -15.54 -14.20 21.05
C PHE A 169 -14.97 -13.97 22.44
N SER A 170 -15.82 -13.96 23.48
CA SER A 170 -15.37 -13.86 24.87
C SER A 170 -14.43 -15.01 25.30
N LYS A 171 -14.64 -16.23 24.77
CA LYS A 171 -13.70 -17.35 24.98
C LYS A 171 -12.41 -17.18 24.19
N LEU A 172 -12.52 -16.68 22.94
CA LEU A 172 -11.35 -16.40 22.10
C LEU A 172 -10.49 -15.26 22.68
N LEU A 173 -11.08 -14.22 23.29
CA LEU A 173 -10.34 -13.15 23.98
C LEU A 173 -9.47 -13.71 25.11
N LYS A 174 -9.99 -14.67 25.91
CA LYS A 174 -9.20 -15.34 26.95
C LYS A 174 -8.02 -16.10 26.36
N LEU A 175 -8.23 -16.81 25.25
CA LEU A 175 -7.18 -17.55 24.55
C LEU A 175 -6.14 -16.60 23.92
N LEU A 176 -6.56 -15.46 23.35
CA LEU A 176 -5.65 -14.43 22.82
C LEU A 176 -4.71 -13.93 23.91
N ARG A 177 -5.26 -13.59 25.09
CA ARG A 177 -4.44 -13.13 26.24
C ARG A 177 -3.47 -14.19 26.73
N SER A 178 -3.94 -15.43 26.89
CA SER A 178 -3.08 -16.56 27.25
C SER A 178 -1.98 -16.82 26.21
N ALA A 179 -2.21 -16.40 24.96
CA ALA A 179 -1.25 -16.49 23.87
C ALA A 179 -0.36 -15.22 23.75
N GLY A 180 -0.47 -14.27 24.69
CA GLY A 180 0.33 -13.05 24.72
C GLY A 180 -0.07 -12.01 23.66
N VAL A 181 -1.27 -12.12 23.09
CA VAL A 181 -1.87 -11.09 22.21
C VAL A 181 -2.59 -10.10 23.13
N LEU A 182 -2.15 -8.87 23.19
CA LEU A 182 -2.60 -7.90 24.17
C LEU A 182 -3.42 -6.75 23.61
N SER A 183 -3.27 -6.44 22.31
CA SER A 183 -3.96 -5.32 21.66
C SER A 183 -4.88 -5.76 20.52
N VAL A 184 -5.85 -4.88 20.19
CA VAL A 184 -6.75 -5.07 19.04
C VAL A 184 -5.97 -5.20 17.74
N GLY A 185 -4.94 -4.37 17.54
CA GLY A 185 -4.10 -4.41 16.34
C GLY A 185 -3.34 -5.72 16.18
N GLU A 186 -2.82 -6.28 17.28
CA GLU A 186 -2.19 -7.61 17.26
C GLU A 186 -3.20 -8.71 16.88
N ALA A 187 -4.41 -8.65 17.42
CA ALA A 187 -5.47 -9.62 17.12
C ALA A 187 -5.96 -9.51 15.65
N ALA A 188 -6.08 -8.30 15.12
CA ALA A 188 -6.56 -8.03 13.75
C ALA A 188 -5.62 -8.55 12.66
N VAL A 189 -4.32 -8.66 12.94
CA VAL A 189 -3.34 -9.20 11.97
C VAL A 189 -3.21 -10.72 12.02
N LEU A 190 -3.83 -11.40 12.99
CA LEU A 190 -3.86 -12.86 13.03
C LEU A 190 -4.63 -13.42 11.83
N ARG A 191 -3.99 -14.28 11.04
CA ARG A 191 -4.61 -14.93 9.88
C ARG A 191 -4.63 -16.44 10.08
N GLY A 192 -5.78 -17.04 9.85
CA GLY A 192 -5.97 -18.50 10.01
C GLY A 192 -4.96 -19.31 9.19
N GLY A 193 -4.33 -20.29 9.85
CA GLY A 193 -3.34 -21.22 9.28
C GLY A 193 -1.96 -21.20 9.96
N GLY A 194 -1.67 -20.19 10.78
CA GLY A 194 -0.46 -20.14 11.62
C GLY A 194 -0.78 -20.57 13.06
N ARG A 195 -0.11 -21.61 13.55
CA ARG A 195 -0.15 -21.94 14.99
C ARG A 195 0.57 -20.85 15.77
N ILE A 196 -0.09 -20.25 16.76
CA ILE A 196 0.60 -19.48 17.81
C ILE A 196 1.54 -20.47 18.52
N LYS A 197 2.83 -20.12 18.57
CA LYS A 197 3.86 -20.90 19.29
C LYS A 197 4.29 -20.15 20.55
N PRO A 198 3.61 -20.35 21.68
CA PRO A 198 3.93 -19.67 22.95
C PRO A 198 5.38 -19.85 23.36
N GLN A 199 5.97 -21.00 23.01
CA GLN A 199 7.35 -21.39 23.32
C GLN A 199 8.42 -20.42 22.75
N LYS A 200 8.10 -19.60 21.75
CA LYS A 200 9.05 -18.67 21.12
C LYS A 200 8.70 -17.19 21.34
N GLN A 201 7.70 -16.87 22.16
CA GLN A 201 7.33 -15.49 22.45
C GLN A 201 8.44 -14.75 23.20
N HIS A 202 9.23 -15.47 24.04
CA HIS A 202 10.38 -14.91 24.73
C HIS A 202 11.42 -14.30 23.76
N LEU A 203 11.46 -14.74 22.49
CA LEU A 203 12.36 -14.15 21.48
C LEU A 203 11.98 -12.70 21.11
N ALA A 204 10.78 -12.25 21.47
CA ALA A 204 10.35 -10.87 21.32
C ALA A 204 10.51 -10.04 22.61
N GLU A 205 10.93 -10.67 23.70
CA GLU A 205 11.25 -9.97 24.95
C GLU A 205 12.54 -9.16 24.75
N GLY A 206 12.57 -7.93 25.27
CA GLY A 206 13.72 -7.03 25.09
C GLY A 206 13.83 -6.36 23.71
N VAL A 207 12.95 -6.70 22.74
CA VAL A 207 12.90 -5.98 21.46
C VAL A 207 12.31 -4.58 21.69
N PRO A 208 12.98 -3.49 21.22
CA PRO A 208 12.52 -2.12 21.43
C PRO A 208 11.26 -1.80 20.60
N GLU A 209 10.56 -0.74 21.01
CA GLU A 209 9.34 -0.27 20.33
C GLU A 209 9.60 0.81 19.27
N THR A 210 10.85 0.93 18.86
CA THR A 210 11.35 1.89 17.87
C THR A 210 11.28 1.37 16.44
N PRO A 211 11.40 2.24 15.43
CA PRO A 211 11.60 1.84 14.04
C PRO A 211 12.92 1.08 13.86
N GLY A 212 12.95 0.12 12.94
CA GLY A 212 14.20 -0.59 12.65
C GLY A 212 14.05 -1.84 11.78
N VAL A 213 15.13 -2.58 11.72
CA VAL A 213 15.26 -3.86 11.00
C VAL A 213 15.46 -5.00 11.99
N TYR A 214 14.73 -6.07 11.80
CA TYR A 214 14.86 -7.31 12.58
C TYR A 214 15.38 -8.44 11.70
N TYR A 215 16.18 -9.31 12.32
CA TYR A 215 16.81 -10.47 11.72
C TYR A 215 16.36 -11.71 12.47
N PHE A 216 15.85 -12.71 11.76
CA PHE A 216 15.56 -14.02 12.32
C PHE A 216 16.70 -14.96 11.97
N LEU A 217 17.33 -15.53 12.98
CA LEU A 217 18.47 -16.42 12.84
C LEU A 217 18.09 -17.84 13.27
N ASP A 218 18.74 -18.83 12.65
CA ASP A 218 18.65 -20.22 13.08
C ASP A 218 19.60 -20.51 14.27
N LYS A 219 19.60 -21.76 14.74
CA LYS A 219 20.47 -22.23 15.83
C LYS A 219 21.98 -22.17 15.53
N HIS A 220 22.35 -21.96 14.26
CA HIS A 220 23.74 -21.83 13.81
C HIS A 220 24.13 -20.35 13.59
N GLY A 221 23.24 -19.41 13.87
CA GLY A 221 23.48 -17.97 13.65
C GLY A 221 23.31 -17.53 12.19
N THR A 222 22.78 -18.40 11.31
CA THR A 222 22.51 -18.03 9.91
C THR A 222 21.25 -17.20 9.82
N THR A 223 21.29 -16.06 9.14
CA THR A 223 20.13 -15.22 8.93
C THR A 223 19.14 -15.87 7.97
N LEU A 224 17.97 -16.22 8.50
CA LEU A 224 16.87 -16.82 7.76
C LEU A 224 15.99 -15.81 7.05
N TYR A 225 15.77 -14.66 7.70
CA TYR A 225 14.87 -13.61 7.23
C TYR A 225 15.31 -12.24 7.76
N VAL A 226 15.16 -11.22 6.95
CA VAL A 226 15.32 -9.81 7.31
C VAL A 226 14.00 -9.10 7.04
N GLY A 227 13.57 -8.25 7.97
CA GLY A 227 12.35 -7.45 7.79
C GLY A 227 12.42 -6.13 8.56
N LYS A 228 11.61 -5.17 8.12
CA LYS A 228 11.50 -3.84 8.74
C LYS A 228 10.24 -3.69 9.57
N ALA A 229 10.27 -2.73 10.49
CA ALA A 229 9.12 -2.32 11.27
C ALA A 229 9.15 -0.83 11.63
N LYS A 230 7.97 -0.22 11.82
CA LYS A 230 7.82 1.07 12.53
C LYS A 230 7.92 0.89 14.04
N ASN A 231 7.49 -0.26 14.53
CA ASN A 231 7.63 -0.72 15.90
C ASN A 231 8.12 -2.17 15.82
N LEU A 232 9.39 -2.37 16.17
CA LEU A 232 10.08 -3.65 16.09
C LEU A 232 9.40 -4.70 16.96
N LYS A 233 9.09 -4.37 18.23
CA LYS A 233 8.48 -5.29 19.20
C LYS A 233 7.11 -5.78 18.73
N ALA A 234 6.23 -4.86 18.34
CA ALA A 234 4.91 -5.21 17.81
C ALA A 234 5.02 -6.12 16.58
N ARG A 235 5.93 -5.80 15.67
CA ARG A 235 6.12 -6.57 14.42
C ARG A 235 6.69 -7.96 14.68
N VAL A 236 7.71 -8.10 15.49
CA VAL A 236 8.34 -9.38 15.83
C VAL A 236 7.33 -10.29 16.54
N ARG A 237 6.57 -9.75 17.49
CA ARG A 237 5.49 -10.49 18.18
C ARG A 237 4.46 -11.08 17.22
N THR A 238 4.09 -10.38 16.13
CA THR A 238 3.10 -10.89 15.18
C THR A 238 3.52 -12.21 14.52
N TYR A 239 4.81 -12.47 14.35
CA TYR A 239 5.31 -13.75 13.82
C TYR A 239 5.11 -14.90 14.79
N PHE A 240 5.39 -14.68 16.07
CA PHE A 240 5.29 -15.72 17.10
C PHE A 240 3.87 -15.94 17.59
N ASN A 241 3.00 -14.94 17.42
CA ASN A 241 1.56 -15.02 17.71
C ASN A 241 0.73 -15.62 16.56
N GLY A 242 1.34 -16.25 15.57
CA GLY A 242 0.60 -16.92 14.50
C GLY A 242 0.13 -16.00 13.36
N GLY A 243 0.68 -14.79 13.27
CA GLY A 243 0.12 -13.64 12.55
C GLY A 243 0.12 -13.63 11.04
N ASP A 244 0.59 -14.63 10.29
CA ASP A 244 0.64 -14.49 8.82
C ASP A 244 -0.03 -15.62 8.02
N GLY A 245 -0.40 -16.74 8.64
CA GLY A 245 -1.12 -17.84 7.97
C GLY A 245 -0.45 -18.44 6.72
N ARG A 246 0.59 -17.83 6.18
CA ARG A 246 1.33 -18.35 5.03
C ARG A 246 2.20 -19.53 5.43
N ARG A 247 2.12 -20.64 4.70
CA ARG A 247 2.91 -21.86 4.93
C ARG A 247 4.42 -21.58 5.10
N LYS A 248 4.93 -20.60 4.35
CA LYS A 248 6.32 -20.17 4.39
C LYS A 248 6.69 -19.55 5.75
N ILE A 249 5.81 -18.73 6.34
CA ILE A 249 6.03 -18.11 7.65
C ILE A 249 6.00 -19.16 8.78
N GLY A 250 5.10 -20.11 8.72
CA GLY A 250 5.07 -21.22 9.69
C GLY A 250 6.37 -22.04 9.73
N ARG A 251 7.02 -22.25 8.57
CA ARG A 251 8.34 -22.90 8.47
C ARG A 251 9.44 -21.99 9.02
N LEU A 252 9.46 -20.72 8.63
CA LEU A 252 10.40 -19.73 9.16
C LEU A 252 10.38 -19.73 10.69
N VAL A 253 9.20 -19.51 11.30
CA VAL A 253 9.04 -19.47 12.76
C VAL A 253 9.47 -20.77 13.44
N ALA A 254 9.33 -21.93 12.77
CA ALA A 254 9.81 -23.19 13.31
C ALA A 254 11.34 -23.23 13.45
N GLU A 255 12.07 -22.60 12.54
CA GLU A 255 13.52 -22.62 12.44
C GLU A 255 14.20 -21.50 13.23
N VAL A 256 13.51 -20.37 13.49
CA VAL A 256 14.06 -19.23 14.25
C VAL A 256 14.48 -19.67 15.65
N ALA A 257 15.74 -19.41 16.00
CA ALA A 257 16.31 -19.63 17.33
C ALA A 257 16.68 -18.31 18.04
N GLU A 258 16.95 -17.27 17.28
CA GLU A 258 17.37 -15.95 17.79
C GLU A 258 16.72 -14.83 16.97
N VAL A 259 16.44 -13.70 17.63
CA VAL A 259 16.02 -12.45 17.00
C VAL A 259 17.07 -11.39 17.32
N ARG A 260 17.65 -10.79 16.30
CA ARG A 260 18.48 -9.60 16.41
C ARG A 260 17.75 -8.41 15.83
N VAL A 261 17.99 -7.24 16.37
CA VAL A 261 17.40 -5.99 15.87
C VAL A 261 18.47 -4.93 15.68
N ARG A 262 18.21 -4.02 14.77
CA ARG A 262 18.97 -2.79 14.59
C ARG A 262 17.98 -1.64 14.49
N GLU A 263 18.00 -0.79 15.49
CA GLU A 263 17.18 0.41 15.54
C GLU A 263 17.59 1.41 14.47
N THR A 264 16.64 2.20 14.00
CA THR A 264 16.88 3.26 13.03
C THR A 264 16.12 4.51 13.45
N GLU A 265 16.59 5.67 13.01
CA GLU A 265 15.98 6.95 13.32
C GLU A 265 14.57 7.12 12.75
N SER A 266 14.29 6.46 11.61
CA SER A 266 13.00 6.57 10.93
C SER A 266 12.61 5.30 10.18
N GLU A 267 11.34 5.22 9.76
CA GLU A 267 10.83 4.16 8.89
C GLU A 267 11.58 4.09 7.56
N LEU A 268 11.99 5.25 7.01
CA LEU A 268 12.74 5.29 5.76
C LEU A 268 14.12 4.66 5.92
N HIS A 269 14.83 4.99 7.00
CA HIS A 269 16.12 4.35 7.30
C HIS A 269 15.96 2.84 7.49
N ALA A 270 14.87 2.39 8.13
CA ALA A 270 14.55 0.95 8.24
C ALA A 270 14.31 0.31 6.87
N LEU A 271 13.62 0.98 5.95
CA LEU A 271 13.38 0.50 4.57
C LEU A 271 14.68 0.32 3.79
N ILE A 272 15.58 1.31 3.86
CA ILE A 272 16.86 1.29 3.16
C ILE A 272 17.76 0.22 3.75
N LEU A 273 17.84 0.15 5.08
CA LEU A 273 18.65 -0.85 5.77
C LEU A 273 18.16 -2.27 5.46
N GLU A 274 16.84 -2.52 5.46
CA GLU A 274 16.26 -3.79 5.05
C GLU A 274 16.70 -4.19 3.64
N ALA A 275 16.61 -3.27 2.68
CA ALA A 275 17.00 -3.53 1.30
C ALA A 275 18.51 -3.85 1.16
N ARG A 276 19.38 -3.13 1.87
CA ARG A 276 20.82 -3.38 1.93
C ARG A 276 21.12 -4.78 2.52
N GLU A 277 20.50 -5.08 3.66
CA GLU A 277 20.74 -6.33 4.39
C GLU A 277 20.21 -7.56 3.65
N ILE A 278 19.06 -7.47 2.98
CA ILE A 278 18.54 -8.55 2.13
C ILE A 278 19.53 -8.88 1.01
N LYS A 279 20.11 -7.86 0.36
CA LYS A 279 21.10 -8.06 -0.70
C LYS A 279 22.42 -8.61 -0.18
N ARG A 280 22.88 -8.13 0.97
CA ARG A 280 24.12 -8.57 1.58
C ARG A 280 24.07 -10.02 2.07
N LEU A 281 22.96 -10.39 2.73
CA LEU A 281 22.81 -11.68 3.43
C LEU A 281 22.10 -12.74 2.59
N LEU A 282 21.36 -12.36 1.54
CA LEU A 282 20.55 -13.24 0.69
C LEU A 282 19.69 -14.25 1.49
N PRO A 283 18.89 -13.81 2.49
CA PRO A 283 18.26 -14.70 3.43
C PRO A 283 17.26 -15.64 2.74
N ARG A 284 17.22 -16.90 3.14
CA ARG A 284 16.44 -17.98 2.47
C ARG A 284 14.93 -17.67 2.41
N TYR A 285 14.39 -16.97 3.40
CA TYR A 285 12.97 -16.69 3.50
C TYR A 285 12.56 -15.33 2.91
N ASN A 286 13.48 -14.46 2.49
CA ASN A 286 13.16 -13.29 1.69
C ASN A 286 13.00 -13.70 0.21
N SER A 287 11.86 -13.39 -0.38
CA SER A 287 11.60 -13.62 -1.83
C SER A 287 11.85 -12.35 -2.64
N ALA A 288 11.44 -11.21 -2.11
CA ALA A 288 11.66 -9.90 -2.72
C ALA A 288 13.05 -9.38 -2.35
N GLY A 289 13.72 -8.73 -3.28
CA GLY A 289 15.04 -8.11 -3.05
C GLY A 289 16.26 -9.05 -3.19
N ARG A 290 16.04 -10.36 -3.48
CA ARG A 290 17.11 -11.31 -3.75
C ARG A 290 17.55 -11.33 -5.22
N ASP A 291 16.62 -10.99 -6.11
CA ASP A 291 16.86 -11.10 -7.54
C ASP A 291 17.45 -9.78 -8.06
N ASP A 292 18.73 -9.79 -8.39
CA ASP A 292 19.42 -8.74 -9.14
C ASP A 292 19.16 -8.86 -10.66
N ARG A 293 18.47 -9.93 -11.06
CA ARG A 293 18.18 -10.22 -12.46
C ARG A 293 16.85 -9.62 -12.87
N SER A 294 16.88 -8.83 -13.92
CA SER A 294 15.78 -8.21 -14.66
C SER A 294 15.35 -6.82 -14.16
N GLY A 295 16.22 -5.84 -14.38
CA GLY A 295 15.73 -4.51 -14.72
C GLY A 295 15.05 -4.58 -16.08
N TRP A 296 13.91 -3.92 -16.20
CA TRP A 296 13.31 -3.62 -17.50
C TRP A 296 13.83 -2.27 -18.00
N PHE A 297 14.00 -2.16 -19.30
CA PHE A 297 14.43 -0.91 -19.93
C PHE A 297 13.39 -0.48 -20.99
N ILE A 298 13.29 0.82 -21.22
CA ILE A 298 12.71 1.36 -22.43
C ILE A 298 13.85 1.48 -23.44
N ARG A 299 13.76 0.75 -24.55
CA ARG A 299 14.69 0.83 -25.67
C ARG A 299 14.10 1.69 -26.77
N LEU A 300 14.93 2.52 -27.36
CA LEU A 300 14.68 3.23 -28.62
C LEU A 300 15.79 2.82 -29.59
N ASP A 301 15.42 2.07 -30.62
CA ASP A 301 16.37 1.62 -31.63
C ASP A 301 16.69 2.77 -32.60
N THR A 302 17.86 3.37 -32.43
CA THR A 302 18.27 4.53 -33.23
C THR A 302 18.67 4.19 -34.67
N SER A 303 18.75 2.91 -35.03
CA SER A 303 18.92 2.47 -36.42
C SER A 303 17.64 2.59 -37.24
N GLU A 304 16.48 2.58 -36.58
CA GLU A 304 15.18 2.75 -37.21
C GLU A 304 14.96 4.22 -37.61
N PRO A 305 14.35 4.51 -38.78
CA PRO A 305 14.00 5.87 -39.19
C PRO A 305 13.02 6.55 -38.21
N TYR A 306 12.06 5.76 -37.69
CA TYR A 306 11.03 6.20 -36.75
C TYR A 306 11.02 5.29 -35.51
N PRO A 307 12.03 5.39 -34.61
CA PRO A 307 12.12 4.52 -33.45
C PRO A 307 10.92 4.69 -32.52
N VAL A 308 10.37 3.57 -32.03
CA VAL A 308 9.29 3.55 -31.05
C VAL A 308 9.81 3.00 -29.73
N PRO A 309 9.27 3.43 -28.58
CA PRO A 309 9.68 2.90 -27.29
C PRO A 309 9.24 1.44 -27.15
N GLU A 310 10.18 0.58 -26.81
CA GLU A 310 9.97 -0.83 -26.54
C GLU A 310 10.44 -1.21 -25.15
N ARG A 311 9.73 -2.14 -24.52
CA ARG A 311 10.15 -2.69 -23.24
C ARG A 311 11.05 -3.89 -23.47
N VAL A 312 12.28 -3.81 -23.00
CA VAL A 312 13.26 -4.91 -23.09
C VAL A 312 13.80 -5.29 -21.72
N PRO A 313 14.12 -6.56 -21.45
CA PRO A 313 14.82 -6.95 -20.25
C PRO A 313 16.31 -6.57 -20.35
N GLU A 314 17.01 -6.54 -19.20
CA GLU A 314 18.41 -6.11 -19.12
C GLU A 314 19.38 -6.91 -20.00
N ASN A 315 19.11 -8.19 -20.21
CA ASN A 315 19.93 -9.09 -21.03
C ASN A 315 19.77 -8.85 -22.54
N GLU A 316 18.78 -8.07 -22.97
CA GLU A 316 18.55 -7.71 -24.38
C GLU A 316 18.99 -6.29 -24.71
N ARG A 317 19.95 -5.72 -23.95
CA ARG A 317 20.54 -4.43 -24.25
C ARG A 317 21.55 -4.56 -25.39
N GLU A 318 21.18 -4.03 -26.52
CA GLU A 318 22.05 -3.98 -27.71
C GLU A 318 22.79 -2.63 -27.78
N GLY A 319 24.04 -2.66 -28.29
CA GLY A 319 24.79 -1.44 -28.57
C GLY A 319 24.13 -0.64 -29.70
N GLY A 320 24.21 0.71 -29.63
CA GLY A 320 23.69 1.59 -30.67
C GLY A 320 22.23 2.02 -30.47
N SER A 321 21.55 1.58 -29.39
CA SER A 321 20.21 2.01 -29.02
C SER A 321 20.21 2.83 -27.74
N ILE A 322 19.22 3.72 -27.58
CA ILE A 322 19.00 4.45 -26.32
C ILE A 322 18.26 3.53 -25.34
N HIS A 323 18.83 3.34 -24.16
CA HIS A 323 18.25 2.54 -23.08
C HIS A 323 17.98 3.40 -21.87
N LEU A 324 16.71 3.47 -21.43
CA LEU A 324 16.27 4.17 -20.23
C LEU A 324 15.83 3.14 -19.19
N GLY A 325 16.47 3.12 -18.05
CA GLY A 325 16.22 2.15 -16.97
C GLY A 325 17.42 2.02 -16.04
N PRO A 326 17.47 1.00 -15.19
CA PRO A 326 16.56 -0.13 -15.06
C PRO A 326 15.28 0.14 -14.23
N TYR A 327 14.17 -0.46 -14.63
CA TYR A 327 12.89 -0.41 -13.91
C TYR A 327 12.48 -1.81 -13.44
N ARG A 328 11.90 -1.92 -12.23
CA ARG A 328 11.49 -3.24 -11.68
C ARG A 328 10.16 -3.76 -12.18
N SER A 329 9.26 -2.91 -12.60
CA SER A 329 7.89 -3.29 -12.95
C SER A 329 7.61 -3.11 -14.42
N ALA A 330 7.43 -4.21 -15.12
CA ALA A 330 6.97 -4.23 -16.51
C ALA A 330 5.66 -3.44 -16.67
N GLY A 331 4.69 -3.65 -15.79
CA GLY A 331 3.40 -2.97 -15.87
C GLY A 331 3.47 -1.44 -15.71
N VAL A 332 4.46 -0.91 -15.00
CA VAL A 332 4.69 0.55 -14.94
C VAL A 332 5.20 1.06 -16.28
N LEU A 333 6.06 0.31 -16.95
CA LEU A 333 6.53 0.68 -18.29
C LEU A 333 5.41 0.59 -19.32
N ASP A 334 4.53 -0.41 -19.24
CA ASP A 334 3.38 -0.53 -20.15
C ASP A 334 2.47 0.70 -20.04
N VAL A 335 2.18 1.14 -18.82
CA VAL A 335 1.42 2.38 -18.55
C VAL A 335 2.16 3.61 -19.09
N CYS A 336 3.48 3.68 -18.90
CA CYS A 336 4.29 4.78 -19.44
C CYS A 336 4.27 4.80 -20.96
N MET A 337 4.47 3.68 -21.62
CA MET A 337 4.44 3.58 -23.09
C MET A 337 3.06 3.94 -23.66
N GLU A 338 1.96 3.56 -22.98
CA GLU A 338 0.61 4.05 -23.36
C GLU A 338 0.53 5.57 -23.28
N ALA A 339 1.08 6.17 -22.22
CA ALA A 339 1.10 7.62 -22.05
C ALA A 339 1.92 8.33 -23.13
N LEU A 340 3.13 7.82 -23.43
CA LEU A 340 3.97 8.34 -24.51
C LEU A 340 3.25 8.28 -25.87
N GLY A 341 2.54 7.20 -26.16
CA GLY A 341 1.75 7.09 -27.38
C GLY A 341 0.51 8.01 -27.44
N ARG A 342 0.14 8.68 -26.34
CA ARG A 342 -0.88 9.75 -26.32
C ARG A 342 -0.26 11.14 -26.48
N ILE A 343 0.96 11.32 -25.98
CA ILE A 343 1.69 12.58 -26.06
C ILE A 343 2.29 12.78 -27.46
N PHE A 344 2.99 11.76 -27.94
CA PHE A 344 3.79 11.82 -29.16
C PHE A 344 3.12 11.09 -30.33
N PRO A 345 3.26 11.58 -31.58
CA PRO A 345 2.76 10.94 -32.80
C PRO A 345 3.67 9.76 -33.21
N LEU A 346 3.78 8.74 -32.35
CA LEU A 346 4.63 7.58 -32.62
C LEU A 346 4.23 6.84 -33.89
N ARG A 347 5.20 6.23 -34.58
CA ARG A 347 4.92 5.31 -35.69
C ARG A 347 4.02 4.16 -35.20
N ARG A 348 2.90 3.93 -35.90
CA ARG A 348 1.92 2.90 -35.57
C ARG A 348 1.56 1.98 -36.72
N CYS A 349 2.27 2.10 -37.84
CA CYS A 349 2.08 1.30 -39.03
C CYS A 349 3.41 0.88 -39.66
N SER A 350 3.37 -0.10 -40.57
CA SER A 350 4.54 -0.56 -41.31
C SER A 350 5.04 0.43 -42.39
N GLY A 351 4.28 1.47 -42.66
CA GLY A 351 4.60 2.44 -43.71
C GLY A 351 4.13 2.02 -45.13
N GLU A 352 3.53 0.84 -45.28
CA GLU A 352 2.99 0.34 -46.54
C GLU A 352 1.49 0.64 -46.63
N GLY A 353 1.02 1.11 -47.80
CA GLY A 353 -0.42 1.12 -48.10
C GLY A 353 -1.21 2.40 -47.77
N GLY A 354 -0.59 3.59 -47.72
CA GLY A 354 -1.29 4.88 -47.55
C GLY A 354 -1.44 5.31 -46.08
N VAL A 355 -2.23 6.37 -45.83
CA VAL A 355 -2.39 6.96 -44.50
C VAL A 355 -3.17 6.02 -43.59
N CYS A 356 -2.52 5.54 -42.51
CA CYS A 356 -3.14 4.64 -41.55
C CYS A 356 -4.21 5.36 -40.68
N PHE A 357 -5.04 4.59 -39.97
CA PHE A 357 -6.07 5.12 -39.08
C PHE A 357 -5.53 6.18 -38.09
N TYR A 358 -4.39 5.93 -37.46
CA TYR A 358 -3.75 6.91 -36.55
C TYR A 358 -3.18 8.12 -37.29
N GLY A 359 -2.77 7.95 -38.56
CA GLY A 359 -2.35 9.06 -39.40
C GLY A 359 -3.49 10.00 -39.72
N GLN A 360 -4.71 9.47 -40.01
CA GLN A 360 -5.92 10.29 -40.19
C GLN A 360 -6.28 11.10 -38.91
N MET A 361 -5.88 10.63 -37.73
CA MET A 361 -6.04 11.32 -36.45
C MET A 361 -4.87 12.23 -36.09
N GLY A 362 -3.88 12.43 -36.96
CA GLY A 362 -2.66 13.20 -36.66
C GLY A 362 -1.70 12.54 -35.65
N ARG A 363 -1.79 11.21 -35.47
CA ARG A 363 -1.08 10.48 -34.39
C ARG A 363 -0.09 9.42 -34.89
N CYS A 364 0.32 9.48 -36.14
CA CYS A 364 1.34 8.61 -36.71
C CYS A 364 2.30 9.44 -37.56
N ALA A 365 3.50 9.70 -37.08
CA ALA A 365 4.45 10.64 -37.68
C ALA A 365 4.72 10.39 -39.17
N PRO A 366 5.03 9.15 -39.65
CA PRO A 366 5.23 8.91 -41.07
C PRO A 366 3.99 9.26 -41.91
N CYS A 367 2.79 8.96 -41.38
CA CYS A 367 1.56 9.16 -42.12
C CYS A 367 1.08 10.62 -42.21
N ILE A 368 1.58 11.49 -41.30
CA ILE A 368 1.32 12.95 -41.34
C ILE A 368 2.41 13.71 -42.09
N GLY A 369 3.36 13.01 -42.72
CA GLY A 369 4.43 13.60 -43.51
C GLY A 369 5.59 14.17 -42.68
N MET A 370 5.73 13.77 -41.41
CA MET A 370 6.89 14.18 -40.59
C MET A 370 8.14 13.46 -41.10
N GLY A 371 9.19 14.21 -41.45
CA GLY A 371 10.48 13.67 -41.84
C GLY A 371 11.24 13.02 -40.69
N GLU A 372 12.21 12.16 -41.00
CA GLU A 372 12.98 11.41 -40.00
C GLU A 372 13.77 12.34 -39.05
N GLU A 373 14.34 13.43 -39.55
CA GLU A 373 15.10 14.40 -38.77
C GLU A 373 14.19 15.14 -37.78
N ASP A 374 13.01 15.59 -38.24
CA ASP A 374 12.02 16.22 -37.38
C ASP A 374 11.47 15.24 -36.35
N TYR A 375 11.25 13.98 -36.73
CA TYR A 375 10.82 12.95 -35.78
C TYR A 375 11.87 12.71 -34.69
N ARG A 376 13.14 12.65 -35.02
CA ARG A 376 14.21 12.53 -34.02
C ARG A 376 14.19 13.70 -33.05
N ARG A 377 14.16 14.92 -33.57
CA ARG A 377 14.20 16.14 -32.76
C ARG A 377 12.93 16.36 -31.94
N LEU A 378 11.74 16.26 -32.54
CA LEU A 378 10.46 16.65 -31.92
C LEU A 378 9.77 15.51 -31.17
N VAL A 379 10.15 14.26 -31.42
CA VAL A 379 9.54 13.09 -30.80
C VAL A 379 10.53 12.33 -29.93
N VAL A 380 11.66 11.93 -30.48
CA VAL A 380 12.63 11.08 -29.76
C VAL A 380 13.34 11.86 -28.66
N ASP A 381 13.93 13.01 -29.02
CA ASP A 381 14.69 13.82 -28.04
C ASP A 381 13.79 14.37 -26.93
N GLU A 382 12.60 14.87 -27.30
CA GLU A 382 11.60 15.35 -26.34
C GLU A 382 11.09 14.21 -25.43
N MET A 383 10.88 13.02 -25.97
CA MET A 383 10.48 11.85 -25.18
C MET A 383 11.60 11.41 -24.24
N VAL A 384 12.85 11.43 -24.69
CA VAL A 384 14.01 11.11 -23.85
C VAL A 384 14.18 12.16 -22.75
N ALA A 385 14.07 13.45 -23.08
CA ALA A 385 14.11 14.54 -22.11
C ALA A 385 13.00 14.41 -21.06
N LEU A 386 11.76 14.15 -21.50
CA LEU A 386 10.62 13.90 -20.60
C LEU A 386 10.92 12.75 -19.64
N LEU A 387 11.41 11.61 -20.13
CA LEU A 387 11.67 10.43 -19.30
C LEU A 387 12.90 10.59 -18.39
N ARG A 388 13.84 11.45 -18.74
CA ARG A 388 14.99 11.81 -17.90
C ARG A 388 14.62 12.85 -16.83
N GLY A 389 13.53 13.59 -17.00
CA GLY A 389 13.16 14.70 -16.15
C GLY A 389 13.91 15.99 -16.51
N GLU A 390 14.47 16.08 -17.70
CA GLU A 390 15.25 17.20 -18.24
C GLU A 390 14.39 18.14 -19.10
N GLY A 391 13.05 17.90 -19.15
CA GLY A 391 12.10 18.64 -19.96
C GLY A 391 10.72 17.98 -19.98
N GLY A 392 9.84 18.43 -20.90
CA GLY A 392 8.52 17.83 -21.12
C GLY A 392 7.42 18.36 -20.19
N GLU A 393 7.63 19.51 -19.53
CA GLU A 393 6.65 20.15 -18.63
C GLU A 393 5.38 20.52 -19.39
N GLU A 394 5.48 20.99 -20.64
CA GLU A 394 4.31 21.31 -21.48
C GLU A 394 3.48 20.06 -21.80
N HIS A 395 4.13 18.93 -22.07
CA HIS A 395 3.46 17.66 -22.33
C HIS A 395 2.72 17.15 -21.08
N MET A 396 3.35 17.28 -19.91
CA MET A 396 2.71 16.93 -18.63
C MET A 396 1.54 17.86 -18.34
N ALA A 397 1.70 19.16 -18.53
CA ALA A 397 0.62 20.14 -18.35
C ALA A 397 -0.55 19.89 -19.32
N ALA A 398 -0.29 19.45 -20.55
CA ALA A 398 -1.33 19.08 -21.50
C ALA A 398 -2.14 17.86 -21.04
N LEU A 399 -1.50 16.82 -20.49
CA LEU A 399 -2.19 15.68 -19.91
C LEU A 399 -3.01 16.04 -18.68
N ILE A 400 -2.51 16.94 -17.83
CA ILE A 400 -3.21 17.44 -16.64
C ILE A 400 -4.46 18.21 -17.07
N ARG A 401 -4.34 19.16 -18.00
CA ARG A 401 -5.48 19.91 -18.55
C ARG A 401 -6.54 18.99 -19.17
N GLU A 402 -6.13 17.96 -19.90
CA GLU A 402 -7.07 16.98 -20.48
C GLU A 402 -7.78 16.17 -19.39
N ARG A 403 -7.07 15.75 -18.33
CA ARG A 403 -7.68 15.09 -17.17
C ARG A 403 -8.74 15.96 -16.52
N GLU A 404 -8.44 17.24 -16.30
CA GLU A 404 -9.36 18.20 -15.68
C GLU A 404 -10.58 18.44 -16.55
N ARG A 405 -10.38 18.59 -17.85
CA ARG A 405 -11.48 18.72 -18.82
C ARG A 405 -12.41 17.51 -18.80
N ARG A 406 -11.85 16.28 -18.75
CA ARG A 406 -12.64 15.05 -18.66
C ARG A 406 -13.38 14.94 -17.33
N ALA A 407 -12.75 15.32 -16.23
CA ALA A 407 -13.39 15.35 -14.91
C ALA A 407 -14.56 16.35 -14.87
N ALA A 408 -14.37 17.56 -15.42
CA ALA A 408 -15.43 18.57 -15.52
C ALA A 408 -16.60 18.11 -16.41
N ALA A 409 -16.33 17.31 -17.44
CA ALA A 409 -17.34 16.67 -18.28
C ALA A 409 -17.99 15.41 -17.65
N LEU A 410 -17.68 15.10 -16.38
CA LEU A 410 -18.15 13.93 -15.63
C LEU A 410 -17.71 12.58 -16.25
N GLU A 411 -16.70 12.59 -17.11
CA GLU A 411 -16.10 11.39 -17.73
C GLU A 411 -15.07 10.76 -16.78
N PHE A 412 -15.52 10.31 -15.61
CA PHE A 412 -14.64 9.90 -14.50
C PHE A 412 -13.69 8.73 -14.83
N GLU A 413 -14.12 7.77 -15.67
CA GLU A 413 -13.25 6.66 -16.10
C GLU A 413 -12.09 7.15 -16.98
N ALA A 414 -12.37 8.08 -17.90
CA ALA A 414 -11.36 8.68 -18.76
C ALA A 414 -10.38 9.55 -17.95
N ALA A 415 -10.89 10.35 -17.00
CA ALA A 415 -10.08 11.15 -16.07
C ALA A 415 -9.21 10.26 -15.17
N ALA A 416 -9.75 9.15 -14.64
CA ALA A 416 -8.99 8.20 -13.83
C ALA A 416 -7.88 7.51 -14.63
N ARG A 417 -8.14 7.17 -15.90
CA ARG A 417 -7.11 6.62 -16.80
C ARG A 417 -5.97 7.62 -17.02
N LEU A 418 -6.28 8.89 -17.31
CA LEU A 418 -5.27 9.95 -17.47
C LEU A 418 -4.47 10.16 -16.18
N ARG A 419 -5.12 10.20 -15.01
CA ARG A 419 -4.44 10.25 -13.72
C ARG A 419 -3.40 9.13 -13.57
N ASN A 420 -3.77 7.91 -13.93
CA ASN A 420 -2.86 6.77 -13.83
C ASN A 420 -1.68 6.88 -14.82
N LEU A 421 -1.90 7.41 -16.02
CA LEU A 421 -0.86 7.66 -17.01
C LEU A 421 0.13 8.73 -16.52
N ILE A 422 -0.37 9.86 -16.01
CA ILE A 422 0.43 10.94 -15.41
C ILE A 422 1.29 10.37 -14.29
N ALA A 423 0.69 9.66 -13.33
CA ALA A 423 1.40 9.04 -12.22
C ALA A 423 2.46 8.01 -12.69
N GLY A 424 2.23 7.33 -13.82
CA GLY A 424 3.20 6.43 -14.44
C GLY A 424 4.47 7.15 -14.92
N ILE A 425 4.31 8.27 -15.62
CA ILE A 425 5.44 9.09 -16.11
C ILE A 425 6.18 9.72 -14.92
N GLU A 426 5.47 10.37 -14.00
CA GLU A 426 6.07 10.99 -12.80
C GLU A 426 6.89 9.99 -12.00
N ARG A 427 6.40 8.75 -11.91
CA ARG A 427 7.13 7.67 -11.24
C ARG A 427 8.45 7.35 -11.92
N ILE A 428 8.49 7.36 -13.23
CA ILE A 428 9.70 7.10 -14.02
C ILE A 428 10.66 8.27 -13.87
N ARG A 429 10.17 9.49 -14.05
CA ARG A 429 10.96 10.73 -13.91
C ARG A 429 11.64 10.82 -12.55
N LEU A 430 10.87 10.72 -11.46
CA LEU A 430 11.41 10.79 -10.10
C LEU A 430 12.46 9.70 -9.84
N THR A 431 12.16 8.45 -10.23
CA THR A 431 13.13 7.36 -10.02
C THR A 431 14.40 7.60 -10.82
N ARG A 432 14.29 8.11 -12.04
CA ARG A 432 15.42 8.38 -12.90
C ARG A 432 16.28 9.54 -12.40
N SER A 433 15.67 10.66 -12.00
CA SER A 433 16.42 11.80 -11.46
C SER A 433 17.23 11.40 -10.23
N LEU A 434 16.71 10.51 -9.38
CA LEU A 434 17.40 10.03 -8.18
C LEU A 434 18.50 9.00 -8.45
N VAL A 435 18.41 8.24 -9.55
CA VAL A 435 19.38 7.17 -9.88
C VAL A 435 20.53 7.65 -10.76
N SER A 436 20.27 8.61 -11.67
CA SER A 436 21.18 8.96 -12.75
C SER A 436 22.03 10.21 -12.50
N ALA A 437 21.80 10.90 -11.39
CA ALA A 437 22.48 12.15 -11.13
C ALA A 437 23.91 11.92 -10.66
N GLU A 438 24.83 12.52 -11.37
CA GLU A 438 26.19 12.72 -10.88
C GLU A 438 26.17 13.77 -9.77
N GLY A 439 26.89 13.52 -8.67
CA GLY A 439 26.99 14.43 -7.54
C GLY A 439 25.89 14.28 -6.49
N LEU A 440 25.62 15.37 -5.77
CA LEU A 440 24.61 15.41 -4.71
C LEU A 440 23.26 15.81 -5.29
N GLN A 441 22.23 15.07 -4.91
CA GLN A 441 20.84 15.37 -5.21
C GLN A 441 20.09 15.63 -3.92
N ALA A 442 19.41 16.76 -3.81
CA ALA A 442 18.45 17.01 -2.76
C ALA A 442 17.03 16.77 -3.28
N VAL A 443 16.21 16.10 -2.48
CA VAL A 443 14.78 15.96 -2.71
C VAL A 443 14.07 16.59 -1.54
N VAL A 444 13.26 17.58 -1.82
CA VAL A 444 12.40 18.24 -0.84
C VAL A 444 10.97 17.74 -1.06
N ALA A 445 10.30 17.41 0.00
CA ALA A 445 8.96 16.84 -0.06
C ALA A 445 8.11 17.34 1.11
N THR A 446 6.79 17.49 0.89
CA THR A 446 5.87 17.76 1.99
C THR A 446 5.82 16.57 2.96
N SER A 447 5.89 16.85 4.26
CA SER A 447 5.68 15.84 5.31
C SER A 447 4.20 15.50 5.48
N THR A 448 3.92 14.39 6.17
CA THR A 448 2.58 14.10 6.71
C THR A 448 2.24 14.97 7.92
N GLU A 449 3.22 15.64 8.51
CA GLU A 449 3.04 16.62 9.57
C GLU A 449 2.81 18.00 8.94
N PRO A 450 1.70 18.69 9.27
CA PRO A 450 1.44 20.02 8.73
C PRO A 450 2.55 21.02 9.06
N GLY A 451 2.96 21.82 8.08
CA GLY A 451 4.00 22.83 8.28
C GLY A 451 5.42 22.28 8.32
N VAL A 452 5.65 21.04 7.93
CA VAL A 452 6.99 20.41 7.86
C VAL A 452 7.31 20.02 6.42
N VAL A 453 8.53 20.29 6.00
CA VAL A 453 9.14 19.74 4.77
C VAL A 453 10.22 18.75 5.14
N GLU A 454 10.28 17.64 4.42
CA GLU A 454 11.32 16.62 4.58
C GLU A 454 12.36 16.79 3.47
N VAL A 455 13.64 16.80 3.84
CA VAL A 455 14.76 16.88 2.92
C VAL A 455 15.52 15.58 2.91
N PHE A 456 15.75 15.04 1.72
CA PHE A 456 16.50 13.82 1.47
C PHE A 456 17.68 14.19 0.59
N VAL A 457 18.90 13.85 0.99
CA VAL A 457 20.09 14.06 0.16
C VAL A 457 20.66 12.71 -0.26
N LEU A 458 20.81 12.55 -1.57
CA LEU A 458 21.34 11.35 -2.20
C LEU A 458 22.65 11.67 -2.91
N SER A 459 23.57 10.72 -2.90
CA SER A 459 24.77 10.71 -3.73
C SER A 459 24.80 9.43 -4.56
N GLU A 460 24.87 9.55 -5.87
CA GLU A 460 24.87 8.39 -6.78
C GLU A 460 23.74 7.39 -6.48
N GLY A 461 22.54 7.89 -6.15
CA GLY A 461 21.38 7.09 -5.81
C GLY A 461 21.36 6.49 -4.40
N ARG A 462 22.32 6.81 -3.53
CA ARG A 462 22.37 6.40 -2.13
C ARG A 462 21.91 7.53 -1.22
N LEU A 463 21.03 7.23 -0.29
CA LEU A 463 20.65 8.18 0.74
C LEU A 463 21.84 8.38 1.71
N ILE A 464 22.30 9.64 1.81
CA ILE A 464 23.39 10.05 2.71
C ILE A 464 22.90 10.88 3.89
N SER A 465 21.78 11.61 3.74
CA SER A 465 21.17 12.39 4.82
C SER A 465 19.67 12.53 4.64
N HIS A 466 18.94 12.66 5.73
CA HIS A 466 17.50 12.93 5.77
C HIS A 466 17.15 13.69 7.03
N GLN A 467 16.40 14.80 6.89
CA GLN A 467 15.95 15.61 8.02
C GLN A 467 14.63 16.34 7.68
N GLY A 468 13.77 16.52 8.70
CA GLY A 468 12.58 17.35 8.62
C GLY A 468 12.88 18.77 9.14
N PHE A 469 12.25 19.78 8.50
CA PHE A 469 12.36 21.18 8.86
C PHE A 469 10.97 21.81 8.92
N GLU A 470 10.75 22.73 9.85
CA GLU A 470 9.55 23.55 9.81
C GLU A 470 9.54 24.44 8.57
N THR A 471 8.36 24.65 8.02
CA THR A 471 8.21 25.54 6.85
C THR A 471 8.60 26.97 7.25
N GLY A 472 9.68 27.48 6.63
CA GLY A 472 10.25 28.80 6.94
C GLY A 472 11.53 28.76 7.78
N ASP A 473 11.99 27.59 8.26
CA ASP A 473 13.31 27.45 8.91
C ASP A 473 14.46 27.49 7.88
N LEU A 474 14.66 28.67 7.31
CA LEU A 474 15.70 28.89 6.29
C LEU A 474 17.11 28.74 6.85
N ALA A 475 17.32 29.09 8.13
CA ALA A 475 18.63 29.00 8.77
C ALA A 475 19.01 27.52 8.99
N GLY A 476 18.10 26.70 9.48
CA GLY A 476 18.28 25.26 9.64
C GLY A 476 18.53 24.57 8.30
N LEU A 477 17.78 24.91 7.28
CA LEU A 477 17.95 24.39 5.90
C LEU A 477 19.32 24.76 5.31
N SER A 478 19.78 26.02 5.48
CA SER A 478 21.11 26.48 4.99
C SER A 478 22.23 25.74 5.70
N SER A 479 22.17 25.67 7.04
CA SER A 479 23.17 24.97 7.85
C SER A 479 23.24 23.48 7.51
N PHE A 480 22.10 22.85 7.26
CA PHE A 480 22.04 21.45 6.83
C PHE A 480 22.69 21.27 5.45
N ALA A 481 22.36 22.12 4.48
CA ALA A 481 22.92 22.07 3.14
C ALA A 481 24.45 22.25 3.15
N GLU A 482 24.94 23.26 3.87
CA GLU A 482 26.38 23.53 4.04
C GLU A 482 27.10 22.35 4.69
N GLY A 483 26.51 21.77 5.75
CA GLY A 483 27.06 20.59 6.43
C GLY A 483 27.12 19.35 5.54
N VAL A 484 26.18 19.18 4.62
CA VAL A 484 26.20 18.09 3.63
C VAL A 484 27.23 18.36 2.55
N LEU A 485 27.30 19.59 2.03
CA LEU A 485 28.28 20.00 1.00
C LEU A 485 29.72 19.90 1.51
N ALA A 486 29.98 20.31 2.75
CA ALA A 486 31.30 20.18 3.38
C ALA A 486 31.79 18.72 3.45
N ARG A 487 30.89 17.76 3.62
CA ARG A 487 31.21 16.32 3.65
C ARG A 487 31.22 15.65 2.28
N ARG A 488 31.10 16.41 1.19
CA ARG A 488 31.04 15.90 -0.19
C ARG A 488 32.24 15.00 -0.57
N GLY A 489 33.44 15.24 0.02
CA GLY A 489 34.63 14.42 -0.18
C GLY A 489 34.66 13.11 0.60
N GLU A 490 33.99 13.04 1.74
CA GLU A 490 33.97 11.87 2.64
C GLU A 490 32.92 10.84 2.26
N ALA A 491 31.91 11.22 1.48
CA ALA A 491 30.78 10.38 1.07
C ALA A 491 31.13 9.28 0.05
N ARG A 492 32.39 9.15 -0.35
CA ARG A 492 32.88 8.00 -1.14
C ARG A 492 33.05 6.78 -0.24
N ALA A 493 31.96 6.04 0.01
CA ALA A 493 32.07 4.70 0.54
C ALA A 493 32.89 3.80 -0.41
N PRO A 494 33.70 2.85 0.11
CA PRO A 494 34.54 2.00 -0.72
C PRO A 494 33.70 1.27 -1.75
N VAL A 495 33.96 1.54 -3.02
CA VAL A 495 33.36 0.87 -4.17
C VAL A 495 33.95 -0.54 -4.22
N VAL A 496 33.15 -1.56 -3.98
CA VAL A 496 33.51 -2.94 -4.34
C VAL A 496 33.25 -3.06 -5.84
N PRO A 497 34.28 -3.18 -6.69
CA PRO A 497 34.08 -3.25 -8.13
C PRO A 497 33.39 -4.56 -8.51
N ARG A 498 32.26 -4.48 -9.21
CA ARG A 498 31.77 -5.58 -10.04
C ARG A 498 32.00 -5.25 -11.51
N SER A 499 32.21 -6.28 -12.30
CA SER A 499 32.65 -6.26 -13.69
C SER A 499 31.74 -5.54 -14.71
N ASN A 500 30.67 -4.87 -14.29
CA ASN A 500 29.67 -4.22 -15.16
C ASN A 500 29.29 -2.78 -14.73
N GLY A 501 30.18 -2.04 -14.12
CA GLY A 501 30.06 -0.56 -14.01
C GLY A 501 28.95 0.05 -13.16
N ALA A 502 27.97 -0.72 -12.66
CA ALA A 502 26.93 -0.21 -11.77
C ALA A 502 27.18 -0.65 -10.33
N THR A 503 27.22 0.29 -9.41
CA THR A 503 27.40 0.01 -7.97
C THR A 503 26.14 -0.71 -7.45
N PRO A 504 26.24 -1.97 -6.98
CA PRO A 504 25.06 -2.68 -6.47
C PRO A 504 24.48 -1.94 -5.25
N GLY A 505 23.20 -1.62 -5.29
CA GLY A 505 22.47 -1.03 -4.17
C GLY A 505 22.06 0.43 -4.33
N ALA A 506 22.82 1.26 -5.04
CA ALA A 506 22.49 2.68 -5.21
C ALA A 506 21.12 2.92 -5.87
N SER A 507 20.85 2.26 -6.98
CA SER A 507 19.56 2.35 -7.68
C SER A 507 18.37 1.83 -6.85
N ASP A 508 18.61 0.92 -5.90
CA ASP A 508 17.53 0.40 -5.05
C ASP A 508 17.19 1.36 -3.92
N GLU A 509 18.17 2.04 -3.35
CA GLU A 509 17.91 3.05 -2.32
C GLU A 509 17.14 4.23 -2.91
N ALA A 510 17.56 4.75 -4.05
CA ALA A 510 16.83 5.78 -4.77
C ALA A 510 15.38 5.37 -5.07
N ARG A 511 15.15 4.12 -5.45
CA ARG A 511 13.79 3.57 -5.65
C ARG A 511 12.99 3.46 -4.36
N VAL A 512 13.64 3.09 -3.24
CA VAL A 512 12.99 3.06 -1.91
C VAL A 512 12.57 4.46 -1.52
N VAL A 513 13.44 5.45 -1.67
CA VAL A 513 13.15 6.87 -1.42
C VAL A 513 12.00 7.34 -2.31
N ALA A 514 12.07 7.12 -3.62
CA ALA A 514 11.01 7.48 -4.54
C ALA A 514 9.65 6.82 -4.21
N ALA A 515 9.66 5.57 -3.75
CA ALA A 515 8.44 4.87 -3.35
C ALA A 515 7.88 5.37 -2.02
N TYR A 516 8.75 5.76 -1.10
CA TYR A 516 8.37 6.35 0.19
C TYR A 516 7.69 7.70 -0.01
N LEU A 517 8.34 8.59 -0.77
CA LEU A 517 7.87 9.94 -1.07
C LEU A 517 6.46 9.93 -1.70
N ARG A 518 6.28 9.14 -2.77
CA ARG A 518 4.98 9.06 -3.47
C ARG A 518 3.80 8.62 -2.61
N ARG A 519 4.04 7.94 -1.51
CA ARG A 519 2.97 7.48 -0.60
C ARG A 519 2.59 8.49 0.46
N ARG A 520 3.43 9.50 0.68
CA ARG A 520 3.35 10.37 1.85
C ARG A 520 3.32 11.85 1.52
N SER A 521 3.83 12.24 0.36
CA SER A 521 4.04 13.65 0.04
C SER A 521 3.09 14.11 -1.04
N ALA A 522 2.45 15.27 -0.83
CA ALA A 522 1.58 15.92 -1.81
C ALA A 522 2.41 16.66 -2.87
N ALA A 523 3.54 17.25 -2.47
CA ALA A 523 4.48 17.92 -3.37
C ALA A 523 5.89 17.36 -3.16
N ILE A 524 6.62 17.17 -4.27
CA ILE A 524 7.98 16.64 -4.26
C ILE A 524 8.76 17.42 -5.32
N GLU A 525 9.93 17.90 -4.94
CA GLU A 525 10.87 18.52 -5.86
C GLU A 525 12.26 17.90 -5.69
N ALA A 526 12.91 17.58 -6.80
CA ALA A 526 14.29 17.06 -6.83
C ALA A 526 15.19 18.08 -7.53
N VAL A 527 16.27 18.48 -6.86
CA VAL A 527 17.24 19.45 -7.37
C VAL A 527 18.65 18.91 -7.22
N ARG A 528 19.55 19.32 -8.13
CA ARG A 528 20.97 19.10 -7.94
C ARG A 528 21.47 20.04 -6.85
N LEU A 529 22.16 19.49 -5.85
CA LEU A 529 22.67 20.27 -4.73
C LEU A 529 24.13 20.66 -5.00
N GLU A 530 24.33 21.85 -5.53
CA GLU A 530 25.64 22.43 -5.77
C GLU A 530 25.98 23.49 -4.73
N GLU A 531 24.97 24.28 -4.33
CA GLU A 531 25.03 25.32 -3.31
C GLU A 531 23.86 25.18 -2.32
N ALA A 532 23.96 25.78 -1.14
CA ALA A 532 22.90 25.78 -0.15
C ALA A 532 21.61 26.44 -0.68
N ARG A 533 21.75 27.42 -1.58
CA ARG A 533 20.66 28.14 -2.24
C ARG A 533 19.71 27.20 -3.01
N ASP A 534 20.25 26.15 -3.66
CA ASP A 534 19.45 25.21 -4.44
C ASP A 534 18.39 24.52 -3.56
N LEU A 535 18.78 24.17 -2.32
CA LEU A 535 17.88 23.56 -1.35
C LEU A 535 16.82 24.56 -0.85
N LEU A 536 17.23 25.80 -0.58
CA LEU A 536 16.32 26.83 -0.09
C LEU A 536 15.24 27.18 -1.12
N GLU A 537 15.60 27.28 -2.39
CA GLU A 537 14.67 27.54 -3.47
C GLU A 537 13.69 26.39 -3.68
N ALA A 538 14.18 25.13 -3.63
CA ALA A 538 13.32 23.97 -3.71
C ALA A 538 12.34 23.88 -2.53
N ALA A 539 12.81 24.17 -1.32
CA ALA A 539 11.97 24.18 -0.13
C ALA A 539 10.89 25.26 -0.20
N ALA A 540 11.22 26.45 -0.70
CA ALA A 540 10.26 27.53 -0.89
C ALA A 540 9.17 27.16 -1.92
N ARG A 541 9.52 26.50 -3.03
CA ARG A 541 8.56 26.03 -4.03
C ARG A 541 7.63 24.95 -3.48
N VAL A 542 8.17 23.98 -2.75
CA VAL A 542 7.37 22.91 -2.11
C VAL A 542 6.45 23.48 -1.03
N ALA A 543 6.93 24.41 -0.20
CA ALA A 543 6.13 25.09 0.82
C ALA A 543 5.03 25.96 0.20
N GLY A 544 5.32 26.68 -0.90
CA GLY A 544 4.35 27.50 -1.62
C GLY A 544 3.20 26.69 -2.24
N THR A 545 3.47 25.47 -2.71
CA THR A 545 2.43 24.57 -3.22
C THR A 545 1.44 24.18 -2.12
N VAL A 546 1.89 23.98 -0.90
CA VAL A 546 1.03 23.65 0.26
C VAL A 546 0.14 24.83 0.65
N VAL A 547 0.66 26.06 0.57
CA VAL A 547 -0.12 27.27 0.91
C VAL A 547 -1.23 27.52 -0.12
N ASN A 548 -0.98 27.29 -1.40
CA ASN A 548 -1.99 27.46 -2.45
C ASN A 548 -3.12 26.43 -2.37
N ASP A 549 -2.81 25.16 -2.03
CA ASP A 549 -3.85 24.14 -1.84
C ASP A 549 -4.72 24.40 -0.59
N ALA A 550 -4.13 24.98 0.46
CA ALA A 550 -4.88 25.35 1.67
C ALA A 550 -5.83 26.56 1.44
N ILE A 551 -5.46 27.47 0.55
CA ILE A 551 -6.29 28.65 0.20
C ILE A 551 -7.42 28.26 -0.77
N SER A 552 -7.25 27.23 -1.59
CA SER A 552 -8.29 26.73 -2.49
C SER A 552 -9.35 25.85 -1.80
N LEU A 553 -9.17 25.50 -0.53
CA LEU A 553 -10.11 24.73 0.30
C LEU A 553 -10.83 25.58 1.36
N SER A 554 -10.56 26.88 1.43
CA SER A 554 -11.31 27.88 2.21
C SER A 554 -12.22 28.71 1.31
#